data_6c1e5d8e7c7344d8184abcc131ac44ae
#
_entry.id   6c1e5d8e7c7344d8184abcc131ac44ae
#
_cell.length_a   1.000
_cell.length_b   1.000
_cell.length_c   1.000
_cell.angle_alpha   90.00
_cell.angle_beta   90.00
_cell.angle_gamma   90.00
#
_symmetry.space_group_name_H-M   'P 1'
#
loop_
_entity.id
_entity.type
_entity.pdbx_description
1 polymer ?
#
loop_
_entity_poly.entity_id
_entity_poly.type
_entity_poly.pdbx_seq_one_letter_code
_entity_poly.pdbx_strand_id
1 'polypeptide(L)'
;MRTLLGLAALFFVPLFLAFALYYGGGWRPAQSTNHGVLLAHPVKITAPWPPARWTLVQVSTAHCADACRKTLYVTRQTWLSLAKELDRVQRVLIAPGDCCEAAFLAQEHPSLLRIDSTSSAGRALLGALPAGTPDQTIWLVDPLGNVIMTFDSRDNPKGLLADLKKLLNLSHIG
;
A
#
# COMPACT_ATOMS: atom_id res chain seq x y z
N MET A 1 31.17 22.11 43.01
CA MET A 1 30.54 22.89 41.92
C MET A 1 30.93 22.41 40.53
N ARG A 2 32.22 22.25 40.19
CA ARG A 2 32.67 21.80 38.84
C ARG A 2 32.15 20.43 38.43
N THR A 3 32.09 19.45 39.34
CA THR A 3 31.57 18.10 39.09
C THR A 3 30.04 18.08 38.85
N LEU A 4 29.29 18.88 39.58
CA LEU A 4 27.85 19.05 39.37
C LEU A 4 27.53 19.68 38.02
N LEU A 5 28.28 20.70 37.59
CA LEU A 5 28.16 21.32 36.28
C LEU A 5 28.53 20.36 35.17
N GLY A 6 29.57 19.51 35.36
CA GLY A 6 29.94 18.48 34.40
C GLY A 6 28.83 17.40 34.19
N LEU A 7 28.22 16.96 35.29
CA LEU A 7 27.10 16.02 35.26
C LEU A 7 25.85 16.62 34.60
N ALA A 8 25.54 17.88 34.93
CA ALA A 8 24.44 18.60 34.31
C ALA A 8 24.66 18.75 32.77
N ALA A 9 25.87 19.16 32.37
CA ALA A 9 26.22 19.31 30.96
C ALA A 9 26.11 17.97 30.22
N LEU A 10 26.60 16.87 30.82
CA LEU A 10 26.51 15.53 30.21
C LEU A 10 25.07 15.11 29.92
N PHE A 11 24.12 15.56 30.76
CA PHE A 11 22.71 15.20 30.59
C PHE A 11 21.96 16.18 29.65
N PHE A 12 22.16 17.47 29.85
CA PHE A 12 21.40 18.49 29.14
C PHE A 12 21.92 18.80 27.74
N VAL A 13 23.21 18.68 27.45
CA VAL A 13 23.77 18.95 26.13
C VAL A 13 23.18 18.04 25.04
N PRO A 14 23.16 16.70 25.20
CA PRO A 14 22.52 15.84 24.19
C PRO A 14 21.02 16.09 24.05
N LEU A 15 20.33 16.42 25.15
CA LEU A 15 18.91 16.75 25.12
C LEU A 15 18.64 18.02 24.31
N PHE A 16 19.36 19.12 24.58
CA PHE A 16 19.22 20.36 23.82
C PHE A 16 19.64 20.20 22.37
N LEU A 17 20.68 19.42 22.11
CA LEU A 17 21.10 19.11 20.73
C LEU A 17 19.99 18.34 19.96
N ALA A 18 19.37 17.34 20.60
CA ALA A 18 18.25 16.60 20.01
C ALA A 18 17.05 17.52 19.72
N PHE A 19 16.71 18.41 20.66
CA PHE A 19 15.68 19.43 20.46
C PHE A 19 16.00 20.38 19.32
N ALA A 20 17.23 20.89 19.28
CA ALA A 20 17.66 21.80 18.22
C ALA A 20 17.62 21.12 16.82
N LEU A 21 18.04 19.86 16.72
CA LEU A 21 17.97 19.09 15.49
C LEU A 21 16.52 18.78 15.08
N TYR A 22 15.67 18.45 16.05
CA TYR A 22 14.26 18.09 15.79
C TYR A 22 13.44 19.32 15.34
N TYR A 23 13.54 20.43 16.08
CA TYR A 23 12.76 21.66 15.79
C TYR A 23 13.44 22.57 14.77
N GLY A 24 14.76 22.51 14.64
CA GLY A 24 15.51 23.28 13.62
C GLY A 24 15.31 22.81 12.19
N GLY A 25 14.56 21.71 11.98
CA GLY A 25 14.14 21.23 10.66
C GLY A 25 15.26 20.71 9.76
N GLY A 26 16.50 20.65 10.25
CA GLY A 26 17.67 20.32 9.43
C GLY A 26 17.97 18.83 9.26
N TRP A 27 17.43 17.98 10.12
CA TRP A 27 17.74 16.55 10.08
C TRP A 27 16.48 15.72 10.04
N ARG A 28 15.99 15.48 8.85
CA ARG A 28 15.06 14.37 8.61
C ARG A 28 15.84 13.23 7.99
N PRO A 29 15.77 12.00 8.52
CA PRO A 29 16.36 10.86 7.82
C PRO A 29 15.78 10.82 6.41
N ALA A 30 16.65 11.05 5.41
CA ALA A 30 16.26 11.14 4.00
C ALA A 30 15.86 9.81 3.40
N GLN A 31 15.98 8.71 4.14
CA GLN A 31 15.64 7.38 3.65
C GLN A 31 14.34 6.91 4.28
N SER A 32 13.28 6.94 3.50
CA SER A 32 12.10 6.14 3.78
C SER A 32 12.48 4.66 3.68
N THR A 33 12.11 3.86 4.66
CA THR A 33 12.37 2.41 4.67
C THR A 33 11.33 1.62 3.87
N ASN A 34 10.41 2.30 3.21
CA ASN A 34 9.40 1.73 2.33
C ASN A 34 9.94 1.66 0.89
N HIS A 35 9.54 0.63 0.18
CA HIS A 35 9.87 0.41 -1.22
C HIS A 35 8.82 1.03 -2.15
N GLY A 36 7.55 1.06 -1.69
CA GLY A 36 6.48 1.76 -2.39
C GLY A 36 6.49 3.26 -2.12
N VAL A 37 5.71 4.00 -2.88
CA VAL A 37 5.55 5.45 -2.73
C VAL A 37 4.42 5.72 -1.74
N LEU A 38 4.75 6.25 -0.57
CA LEU A 38 3.77 6.70 0.41
C LEU A 38 3.06 7.95 -0.10
N LEU A 39 1.74 7.97 0.04
CA LEU A 39 0.96 9.17 -0.25
C LEU A 39 1.18 10.20 0.88
N ALA A 40 1.50 11.42 0.51
CA ALA A 40 1.68 12.53 1.47
C ALA A 40 0.39 12.77 2.28
N HIS A 41 -0.76 12.57 1.64
CA HIS A 41 -2.08 12.62 2.26
C HIS A 41 -2.85 11.35 1.86
N PRO A 42 -3.12 10.44 2.80
CA PRO A 42 -3.96 9.28 2.55
C PRO A 42 -5.34 9.70 2.03
N VAL A 43 -5.80 9.05 0.98
CA VAL A 43 -7.10 9.33 0.38
C VAL A 43 -8.11 8.32 0.90
N LYS A 44 -9.15 8.80 1.57
CA LYS A 44 -10.21 7.93 2.07
C LYS A 44 -11.21 7.59 0.97
N ILE A 45 -11.42 6.30 0.76
CA ILE A 45 -12.46 5.78 -0.12
C ILE A 45 -13.81 5.92 0.59
N THR A 46 -14.69 6.77 0.07
CA THR A 46 -16.05 6.99 0.62
C THR A 46 -17.11 6.12 -0.04
N ALA A 47 -16.79 5.51 -1.17
CA ALA A 47 -17.65 4.55 -1.87
C ALA A 47 -17.74 3.22 -1.11
N PRO A 48 -18.77 2.37 -1.36
CA PRO A 48 -18.85 1.03 -0.78
C PRO A 48 -17.58 0.24 -1.07
N TRP A 49 -16.88 -0.15 -0.01
CA TRP A 49 -15.57 -0.82 -0.05
C TRP A 49 -15.65 -2.17 0.67
N PRO A 50 -15.03 -3.24 0.13
CA PRO A 50 -14.94 -4.50 0.84
C PRO A 50 -14.30 -4.32 2.22
N PRO A 51 -14.93 -4.82 3.30
CA PRO A 51 -14.58 -4.40 4.66
C PRO A 51 -13.31 -5.03 5.21
N ALA A 52 -12.70 -4.28 6.14
CA ALA A 52 -11.85 -4.74 7.24
C ALA A 52 -10.59 -5.52 6.90
N ARG A 53 -10.05 -5.46 5.67
CA ARG A 53 -8.80 -6.12 5.29
C ARG A 53 -7.86 -5.18 4.58
N TRP A 54 -6.58 -5.41 4.74
CA TRP A 54 -5.57 -4.80 3.87
C TRP A 54 -5.85 -5.20 2.42
N THR A 55 -5.86 -4.25 1.51
CA THR A 55 -6.29 -4.53 0.13
C THR A 55 -5.25 -4.08 -0.87
N LEU A 56 -4.85 -5.01 -1.74
CA LEU A 56 -4.07 -4.72 -2.94
C LEU A 56 -5.06 -4.47 -4.08
N VAL A 57 -5.11 -3.24 -4.56
CA VAL A 57 -6.01 -2.83 -5.65
C VAL A 57 -5.24 -2.70 -6.93
N GLN A 58 -5.80 -3.26 -7.99
CA GLN A 58 -5.35 -3.08 -9.37
C GLN A 58 -6.51 -2.56 -10.21
N VAL A 59 -6.23 -1.68 -11.15
CA VAL A 59 -7.20 -1.18 -12.13
C VAL A 59 -6.78 -1.68 -13.51
N SER A 60 -7.75 -2.13 -14.31
CA SER A 60 -7.55 -2.34 -15.74
C SER A 60 -8.61 -1.57 -16.52
N THR A 61 -8.21 -0.92 -17.60
CA THR A 61 -9.09 -0.04 -18.39
C THR A 61 -9.76 -0.73 -19.56
N ALA A 62 -9.21 -1.86 -20.00
CA ALA A 62 -9.68 -2.59 -21.18
C ALA A 62 -9.41 -4.09 -21.04
N HIS A 63 -9.01 -4.74 -22.12
CA HIS A 63 -8.56 -6.12 -22.07
C HIS A 63 -7.30 -6.26 -21.22
N CYS A 64 -7.27 -7.25 -20.34
CA CYS A 64 -6.12 -7.51 -19.48
C CYS A 64 -4.95 -8.04 -20.33
N ALA A 65 -4.15 -7.12 -20.87
CA ALA A 65 -2.96 -7.40 -21.64
C ALA A 65 -1.80 -7.84 -20.73
N ASP A 66 -0.61 -8.03 -21.26
CA ASP A 66 0.55 -8.58 -20.56
C ASP A 66 0.89 -7.79 -19.28
N ALA A 67 0.80 -6.47 -19.30
CA ALA A 67 1.06 -5.63 -18.13
C ALA A 67 0.07 -5.91 -16.98
N CYS A 68 -1.21 -6.01 -17.30
CA CYS A 68 -2.26 -6.36 -16.35
C CYS A 68 -2.06 -7.78 -15.80
N ARG A 69 -1.82 -8.77 -16.66
CA ARG A 69 -1.57 -10.16 -16.27
C ARG A 69 -0.35 -10.27 -15.36
N LYS A 70 0.74 -9.54 -15.67
CA LYS A 70 1.93 -9.48 -14.85
C LYS A 70 1.66 -8.89 -13.47
N THR A 71 0.87 -7.82 -13.39
CA THR A 71 0.48 -7.20 -12.11
C THR A 71 -0.41 -8.15 -11.29
N LEU A 72 -1.36 -8.84 -11.92
CA LEU A 72 -2.17 -9.87 -11.27
C LEU A 72 -1.30 -11.00 -10.71
N TYR A 73 -0.29 -11.44 -11.46
CA TYR A 73 0.67 -12.42 -11.01
C TYR A 73 1.47 -11.92 -9.80
N VAL A 74 2.02 -10.70 -9.86
CA VAL A 74 2.79 -10.10 -8.76
C VAL A 74 1.94 -10.01 -7.49
N THR A 75 0.72 -9.48 -7.58
CA THR A 75 -0.18 -9.37 -6.41
C THR A 75 -0.58 -10.73 -5.86
N ARG A 76 -0.77 -11.75 -6.72
CA ARG A 76 -1.04 -13.13 -6.30
C ARG A 76 0.15 -13.73 -5.56
N GLN A 77 1.37 -13.62 -6.12
CA GLN A 77 2.57 -14.16 -5.49
C GLN A 77 2.87 -13.48 -4.15
N THR A 78 2.70 -12.16 -4.09
CA THR A 78 2.81 -11.40 -2.85
C THR A 78 1.83 -11.91 -1.81
N TRP A 79 0.56 -12.05 -2.17
CA TRP A 79 -0.49 -12.54 -1.27
C TRP A 79 -0.21 -13.96 -0.76
N LEU A 80 0.14 -14.90 -1.63
CA LEU A 80 0.51 -16.27 -1.24
C LEU A 80 1.72 -16.33 -0.31
N SER A 81 2.67 -15.39 -0.48
CA SER A 81 3.90 -15.30 0.34
C SER A 81 3.67 -14.76 1.75
N LEU A 82 2.45 -14.34 2.09
CA LEU A 82 2.09 -13.88 3.43
C LEU A 82 1.86 -15.03 4.43
N ALA A 83 1.67 -16.25 3.93
CA ALA A 83 1.47 -17.46 4.74
C ALA A 83 0.34 -17.28 5.79
N LYS A 84 0.67 -17.24 7.07
CA LYS A 84 -0.31 -17.11 8.17
C LYS A 84 -1.07 -15.78 8.19
N GLU A 85 -0.57 -14.74 7.55
CA GLU A 85 -1.22 -13.42 7.49
C GLU A 85 -2.13 -13.26 6.25
N LEU A 86 -2.27 -14.32 5.45
CA LEU A 86 -2.98 -14.32 4.17
C LEU A 86 -4.45 -13.88 4.30
N ASP A 87 -5.12 -14.26 5.39
CA ASP A 87 -6.53 -13.93 5.63
C ASP A 87 -6.76 -12.46 5.96
N ARG A 88 -5.71 -11.73 6.34
CA ARG A 88 -5.75 -10.30 6.63
C ARG A 88 -5.61 -9.44 5.38
N VAL A 89 -5.31 -10.06 4.24
CA VAL A 89 -5.06 -9.36 2.98
C VAL A 89 -5.99 -9.89 1.89
N GLN A 90 -6.60 -8.99 1.15
CA GLN A 90 -7.40 -9.31 -0.03
C GLN A 90 -6.86 -8.61 -1.27
N ARG A 91 -7.28 -9.09 -2.44
CA ARG A 91 -6.91 -8.52 -3.74
C ARG A 91 -8.17 -8.10 -4.46
N VAL A 92 -8.15 -6.92 -5.06
CA VAL A 92 -9.28 -6.34 -5.79
C VAL A 92 -8.81 -5.94 -7.19
N LEU A 93 -9.56 -6.35 -8.19
CA LEU A 93 -9.44 -5.87 -9.57
C LEU A 93 -10.65 -5.00 -9.90
N ILE A 94 -10.42 -3.75 -10.26
CA ILE A 94 -11.43 -2.84 -10.79
C ILE A 94 -11.24 -2.79 -12.30
N ALA A 95 -12.18 -3.33 -13.06
CA ALA A 95 -12.09 -3.44 -14.51
C ALA A 95 -13.49 -3.49 -15.13
N PRO A 96 -13.65 -3.21 -16.44
CA PRO A 96 -14.92 -3.43 -17.14
C PRO A 96 -15.41 -4.88 -16.98
N GLY A 97 -16.72 -5.07 -16.95
CA GLY A 97 -17.31 -6.38 -16.69
C GLY A 97 -16.92 -7.47 -17.68
N ASP A 98 -16.61 -7.08 -18.91
CA ASP A 98 -16.13 -7.93 -20.01
C ASP A 98 -14.59 -8.06 -20.05
N CYS A 99 -13.88 -7.35 -19.17
CA CYS A 99 -12.43 -7.44 -19.08
C CYS A 99 -11.99 -8.83 -18.67
N CYS A 100 -10.90 -9.26 -19.26
CA CYS A 100 -10.16 -10.46 -18.90
C CYS A 100 -10.95 -11.76 -19.15
N GLU A 101 -10.24 -12.78 -19.61
CA GLU A 101 -10.83 -14.11 -19.81
C GLU A 101 -11.35 -14.69 -18.48
N ALA A 102 -12.65 -14.96 -18.41
CA ALA A 102 -13.28 -15.49 -17.18
C ALA A 102 -12.61 -16.79 -16.71
N ALA A 103 -12.23 -17.66 -17.65
CA ALA A 103 -11.52 -18.90 -17.36
C ALA A 103 -10.14 -18.64 -16.72
N PHE A 104 -9.38 -17.72 -17.25
CA PHE A 104 -8.08 -17.30 -16.69
C PHE A 104 -8.23 -16.79 -15.26
N LEU A 105 -9.19 -15.90 -15.02
CA LEU A 105 -9.40 -15.36 -13.67
C LEU A 105 -9.88 -16.44 -12.69
N ALA A 106 -10.77 -17.34 -13.10
CA ALA A 106 -11.27 -18.41 -12.25
C ALA A 106 -10.18 -19.43 -11.89
N GLN A 107 -9.30 -19.77 -12.82
CA GLN A 107 -8.25 -20.76 -12.62
C GLN A 107 -7.04 -20.17 -11.89
N GLU A 108 -6.56 -19.02 -12.35
CA GLU A 108 -5.31 -18.42 -11.84
C GLU A 108 -5.53 -17.50 -10.63
N HIS A 109 -6.72 -16.91 -10.49
CA HIS A 109 -7.01 -15.90 -9.47
C HIS A 109 -8.34 -16.14 -8.72
N PRO A 110 -8.60 -17.34 -8.19
CA PRO A 110 -9.91 -17.67 -7.59
C PRO A 110 -10.29 -16.80 -6.38
N SER A 111 -9.30 -16.24 -5.68
CA SER A 111 -9.49 -15.34 -4.52
C SER A 111 -9.54 -13.86 -4.87
N LEU A 112 -9.54 -13.51 -6.15
CA LEU A 112 -9.57 -12.13 -6.61
C LEU A 112 -11.00 -11.57 -6.57
N LEU A 113 -11.22 -10.51 -5.82
CA LEU A 113 -12.48 -9.78 -5.86
C LEU A 113 -12.51 -8.90 -7.12
N ARG A 114 -13.64 -8.97 -7.84
CA ARG A 114 -13.85 -8.17 -9.06
C ARG A 114 -14.89 -7.11 -8.81
N ILE A 115 -14.59 -5.88 -9.23
CA ILE A 115 -15.52 -4.75 -9.21
C ILE A 115 -15.63 -4.23 -10.64
N ASP A 116 -16.85 -4.20 -11.15
CA ASP A 116 -17.10 -3.65 -12.48
C ASP A 116 -16.92 -2.13 -12.46
N SER A 117 -15.91 -1.65 -13.20
CA SER A 117 -15.55 -0.24 -13.32
C SER A 117 -16.64 0.60 -13.98
N THR A 118 -17.55 -0.01 -14.75
CA THR A 118 -18.68 0.67 -15.43
C THR A 118 -19.88 0.85 -14.51
N SER A 119 -19.95 0.13 -13.40
CA SER A 119 -20.98 0.31 -12.38
C SER A 119 -20.85 1.66 -11.67
N SER A 120 -21.92 2.10 -11.01
CA SER A 120 -21.88 3.35 -10.21
C SER A 120 -20.84 3.26 -9.08
N ALA A 121 -20.75 2.11 -8.41
CA ALA A 121 -19.77 1.85 -7.36
C ALA A 121 -18.34 1.83 -7.92
N GLY A 122 -18.11 1.15 -9.05
CA GLY A 122 -16.80 1.09 -9.69
C GLY A 122 -16.29 2.46 -10.13
N ARG A 123 -17.15 3.29 -10.72
CA ARG A 123 -16.78 4.67 -11.08
C ARG A 123 -16.46 5.54 -9.86
N ALA A 124 -17.22 5.41 -8.78
CA ALA A 124 -16.93 6.11 -7.54
C ALA A 124 -15.58 5.69 -6.93
N LEU A 125 -15.26 4.39 -6.98
CA LEU A 125 -13.97 3.87 -6.53
C LEU A 125 -12.82 4.38 -7.39
N LEU A 126 -12.95 4.35 -8.72
CA LEU A 126 -11.93 4.88 -9.64
C LEU A 126 -11.66 6.36 -9.39
N GLY A 127 -12.72 7.16 -9.16
CA GLY A 127 -12.59 8.59 -8.85
C GLY A 127 -11.93 8.88 -7.49
N ALA A 128 -11.94 7.91 -6.57
CA ALA A 128 -11.29 8.03 -5.27
C ALA A 128 -9.82 7.57 -5.27
N LEU A 129 -9.38 6.84 -6.30
CA LEU A 129 -7.98 6.41 -6.38
C LEU A 129 -7.08 7.56 -6.85
N PRO A 130 -5.90 7.73 -6.25
CA PRO A 130 -4.90 8.66 -6.76
C PRO A 130 -4.47 8.31 -8.18
N ALA A 131 -3.93 9.30 -8.89
CA ALA A 131 -3.39 9.08 -10.23
C ALA A 131 -2.34 7.96 -10.21
N GLY A 132 -2.37 7.12 -11.23
CA GLY A 132 -1.45 6.01 -11.43
C GLY A 132 -1.53 5.49 -12.86
N THR A 133 -0.62 4.59 -13.21
CA THR A 133 -0.64 3.93 -14.52
C THR A 133 -1.53 2.69 -14.45
N PRO A 134 -2.69 2.67 -15.11
CA PRO A 134 -3.53 1.47 -15.16
C PRO A 134 -2.71 0.26 -15.59
N ASP A 135 -3.13 -0.93 -15.18
CA ASP A 135 -2.49 -2.22 -15.44
C ASP A 135 -1.12 -2.43 -14.77
N GLN A 136 -0.48 -1.40 -14.25
CA GLN A 136 0.86 -1.47 -13.67
C GLN A 136 0.94 -0.99 -12.22
N THR A 137 0.04 -0.09 -11.82
CA THR A 137 0.00 0.45 -10.47
C THR A 137 -0.79 -0.47 -9.54
N ILE A 138 -0.23 -0.73 -8.37
CA ILE A 138 -0.89 -1.41 -7.27
C ILE A 138 -1.10 -0.38 -6.17
N TRP A 139 -2.35 -0.14 -5.77
CA TRP A 139 -2.69 0.70 -4.63
C TRP A 139 -2.85 -0.17 -3.39
N LEU A 140 -2.23 0.26 -2.30
CA LEU A 140 -2.41 -0.38 -1.00
C LEU A 140 -3.42 0.43 -0.19
N VAL A 141 -4.49 -0.25 0.19
CA VAL A 141 -5.59 0.31 0.98
C VAL A 141 -5.60 -0.36 2.35
N ASP A 142 -5.70 0.44 3.40
CA ASP A 142 -5.77 -0.05 4.78
C ASP A 142 -7.18 -0.61 5.12
N PRO A 143 -7.35 -1.31 6.24
CA PRO A 143 -8.64 -1.84 6.68
C PRO A 143 -9.71 -0.78 6.95
N LEU A 144 -9.34 0.49 7.09
CA LEU A 144 -10.24 1.62 7.28
C LEU A 144 -10.67 2.26 5.96
N GLY A 145 -10.14 1.78 4.82
CA GLY A 145 -10.44 2.29 3.49
C GLY A 145 -9.59 3.50 3.07
N ASN A 146 -8.43 3.72 3.66
CA ASN A 146 -7.51 4.76 3.22
C ASN A 146 -6.50 4.20 2.23
N VAL A 147 -6.36 4.84 1.08
CA VAL A 147 -5.26 4.58 0.14
C VAL A 147 -4.01 5.23 0.72
N ILE A 148 -3.02 4.42 1.08
CA ILE A 148 -1.83 4.89 1.81
C ILE A 148 -0.55 4.85 0.97
N MET A 149 -0.49 3.97 -0.02
CA MET A 149 0.75 3.70 -0.75
C MET A 149 0.45 3.20 -2.16
N THR A 150 1.37 3.48 -3.07
CA THR A 150 1.35 2.93 -4.44
C THR A 150 2.65 2.20 -4.75
N PHE A 151 2.54 1.20 -5.62
CA PHE A 151 3.68 0.43 -6.15
C PHE A 151 3.55 0.35 -7.67
N ASP A 152 4.68 0.36 -8.35
CA ASP A 152 4.76 -0.06 -9.75
C ASP A 152 5.12 -1.56 -9.78
N SER A 153 4.29 -2.36 -10.44
CA SER A 153 4.49 -3.82 -10.53
C SER A 153 5.76 -4.22 -11.29
N ARG A 154 6.37 -3.29 -12.01
CA ARG A 154 7.60 -3.51 -12.79
C ARG A 154 8.87 -3.38 -11.94
N ASP A 155 8.82 -2.55 -10.89
CA ASP A 155 10.04 -2.14 -10.18
C ASP A 155 10.53 -3.20 -9.19
N ASN A 156 9.79 -3.45 -8.14
CA ASN A 156 10.27 -4.30 -7.04
C ASN A 156 9.16 -5.14 -6.39
N PRO A 157 8.81 -6.30 -6.95
CA PRO A 157 7.81 -7.18 -6.34
C PRO A 157 8.17 -7.64 -4.92
N LYS A 158 9.47 -7.80 -4.62
CA LYS A 158 9.93 -8.17 -3.27
C LYS A 158 9.72 -7.01 -2.27
N GLY A 159 9.85 -5.77 -2.74
CA GLY A 159 9.57 -4.58 -1.96
C GLY A 159 8.12 -4.49 -1.51
N LEU A 160 7.17 -4.79 -2.40
CA LEU A 160 5.75 -4.87 -2.05
C LEU A 160 5.50 -5.85 -0.90
N LEU A 161 6.08 -7.04 -0.97
CA LEU A 161 5.95 -8.05 0.09
C LEU A 161 6.59 -7.58 1.40
N ALA A 162 7.77 -6.94 1.35
CA ALA A 162 8.47 -6.45 2.53
C ALA A 162 7.67 -5.36 3.25
N ASP A 163 7.15 -4.39 2.49
CA ASP A 163 6.35 -3.30 3.04
C ASP A 163 5.04 -3.82 3.63
N LEU A 164 4.37 -4.72 2.93
CA LEU A 164 3.12 -5.32 3.41
C LEU A 164 3.32 -6.13 4.69
N LYS A 165 4.37 -6.94 4.77
CA LYS A 165 4.73 -7.66 6.01
C LYS A 165 5.02 -6.71 7.17
N LYS A 166 5.73 -5.62 6.91
CA LYS A 166 6.02 -4.59 7.91
C LYS A 166 4.73 -3.94 8.43
N LEU A 167 3.80 -3.59 7.53
CA LEU A 167 2.51 -3.00 7.90
C LEU A 167 1.66 -3.98 8.71
N LEU A 168 1.59 -5.25 8.32
CA LEU A 168 0.85 -6.29 9.04
C LEU A 168 1.42 -6.54 10.44
N ASN A 169 2.75 -6.46 10.61
CA ASN A 169 3.39 -6.58 11.92
C ASN A 169 3.13 -5.38 12.84
N LEU A 170 3.02 -4.18 12.27
CA LEU A 170 2.78 -2.95 13.03
C LEU A 170 1.30 -2.72 13.32
N SER A 171 0.43 -3.27 12.50
CA SER A 171 -1.03 -3.11 12.60
C SER A 171 -1.66 -4.35 13.23
N HIS A 172 -2.55 -4.12 14.20
CA HIS A 172 -3.38 -5.18 14.82
C HIS A 172 -4.80 -5.22 14.25
N ILE A 173 -5.10 -4.42 13.22
CA ILE A 173 -6.39 -4.37 12.52
C ILE A 173 -6.31 -5.06 11.16
N GLY A 174 -7.41 -5.68 10.76
CA GLY A 174 -7.54 -6.41 9.49
C GLY A 174 -7.34 -7.90 9.63
#